data_bd0172821919a9984ade853c68ef2a00
#
_entry.id   bd0172821919a9984ade853c68ef2a00
#
_cell.length_a   1.000
_cell.length_b   1.000
_cell.length_c   1.000
_cell.angle_alpha   90.00
_cell.angle_beta   90.00
_cell.angle_gamma   90.00
#
_symmetry.space_group_name_H-M   'P 1'
#
loop_
_entity.id
_entity.type
_entity.pdbx_description
1 polymer ?
#
loop_
_entity_poly.entity_id
_entity_poly.type
_entity_poly.pdbx_seq_one_letter_code
_entity_poly.pdbx_strand_id
1 'polypeptide(L)'
;MEEELEVIHKGLANAKNGFKAVPGKLYLTATYIVHKPNDYFDEEIIIPLNRVAKIRGVRTKILGKELLSNILEIDMISGVKYQFVVNKQKKWLEAVSEVLESRGEAEKLG
;
A
#
# COMPACT_ATOMS: atom_id res chain seq x y z
N MET A 1 -8.75 24.30 -8.84
CA MET A 1 -9.34 23.83 -7.66
C MET A 1 -8.98 22.40 -7.37
N GLU A 2 -8.61 22.13 -6.18
CA GLU A 2 -8.28 20.83 -5.88
C GLU A 2 -9.43 20.03 -5.56
N GLU A 3 -9.51 18.82 -6.10
CA GLU A 3 -10.53 17.92 -5.74
C GLU A 3 -10.13 17.24 -4.50
N GLU A 4 -11.01 17.18 -3.53
CA GLU A 4 -10.78 16.40 -2.37
C GLU A 4 -11.12 14.99 -2.64
N LEU A 5 -10.13 14.09 -2.58
CA LEU A 5 -10.39 12.68 -2.72
C LEU A 5 -10.78 12.13 -1.37
N GLU A 6 -11.85 11.40 -1.35
CA GLU A 6 -12.31 10.77 -0.14
C GLU A 6 -11.37 9.64 0.26
N VAL A 7 -10.86 9.68 1.47
CA VAL A 7 -10.00 8.63 1.98
C VAL A 7 -10.88 7.48 2.45
N ILE A 8 -10.68 6.32 1.85
CA ILE A 8 -11.46 5.13 2.15
C ILE A 8 -10.86 4.38 3.33
N HIS A 9 -9.54 4.34 3.41
CA HIS A 9 -8.85 3.66 4.50
C HIS A 9 -7.51 4.35 4.73
N LYS A 10 -7.06 4.40 5.97
CA LYS A 10 -5.77 5.00 6.29
C LYS A 10 -5.18 4.37 7.53
N GLY A 11 -3.89 4.48 7.68
CA GLY A 11 -3.21 3.98 8.86
C GLY A 11 -1.73 4.25 8.81
N LEU A 12 -1.05 3.98 9.91
CA LEU A 12 0.40 4.11 9.97
C LEU A 12 1.05 3.04 9.12
N ALA A 13 2.09 3.40 8.42
CA ALA A 13 2.81 2.45 7.58
C ALA A 13 4.25 2.90 7.38
N ASN A 14 5.16 1.92 7.36
CA ASN A 14 6.53 2.20 6.99
C ASN A 14 6.73 1.76 5.56
N ALA A 15 7.18 2.68 4.70
CA ALA A 15 7.52 2.33 3.33
C ALA A 15 8.93 1.75 3.32
N LYS A 16 9.08 0.59 2.69
CA LYS A 16 10.40 -0.03 2.60
C LYS A 16 11.12 0.51 1.38
N ASN A 17 12.34 0.98 1.59
CA ASN A 17 13.14 1.53 0.52
C ASN A 17 14.56 0.97 0.69
N GLY A 18 14.80 -0.19 0.08
CA GLY A 18 16.04 -0.92 0.27
C GLY A 18 16.17 -1.39 1.71
N PHE A 19 17.23 -0.98 2.38
CA PHE A 19 17.41 -1.32 3.80
C PHE A 19 16.74 -0.30 4.73
N LYS A 20 16.20 0.77 4.17
CA LYS A 20 15.62 1.84 4.97
C LYS A 20 14.12 1.65 5.08
N ALA A 21 13.60 1.95 6.25
CA ALA A 21 12.16 1.98 6.46
C ALA A 21 11.77 3.44 6.69
N VAL A 22 10.81 3.94 5.93
CA VAL A 22 10.38 5.32 6.03
C VAL A 22 9.03 5.37 6.73
N PRO A 23 8.96 5.82 7.97
CA PRO A 23 7.69 5.86 8.69
C PRO A 23 6.78 6.96 8.16
N GLY A 24 5.51 6.71 8.19
CA GLY A 24 4.52 7.67 7.70
C GLY A 24 3.12 7.12 7.81
N LYS A 25 2.23 7.65 6.97
CA LYS A 25 0.86 7.22 6.89
C LYS A 25 0.51 6.82 5.47
N LEU A 26 -0.26 5.75 5.36
CA LEU A 26 -0.71 5.25 4.09
C LEU A 26 -2.19 5.55 3.95
N TYR A 27 -2.59 6.02 2.77
CA TYR A 27 -3.96 6.39 2.47
C TYR A 27 -4.44 5.64 1.23
N LEU A 28 -5.67 5.14 1.28
CA LEU A 28 -6.32 4.52 0.15
C LEU A 28 -7.49 5.38 -0.27
N THR A 29 -7.53 5.75 -1.54
CA THR A 29 -8.70 6.43 -2.11
C THR A 29 -9.24 5.57 -3.26
N ALA A 30 -10.25 6.02 -3.93
CA ALA A 30 -10.83 5.28 -5.06
C ALA A 30 -9.87 5.21 -6.26
N THR A 31 -8.86 6.06 -6.31
CA THR A 31 -7.97 6.15 -7.47
C THR A 31 -6.49 6.00 -7.14
N TYR A 32 -6.08 6.20 -5.88
CA TYR A 32 -4.67 6.20 -5.51
C TYR A 32 -4.42 5.49 -4.19
N ILE A 33 -3.19 5.01 -4.03
CA ILE A 33 -2.63 4.70 -2.72
C ILE A 33 -1.49 5.70 -2.53
N VAL A 34 -1.45 6.37 -1.38
CA VAL A 34 -0.46 7.42 -1.13
C VAL A 34 0.21 7.17 0.20
N HIS A 35 1.54 7.22 0.23
CA HIS A 35 2.30 7.17 1.47
C HIS A 35 2.90 8.54 1.72
N LYS A 36 2.51 9.15 2.84
CA LYS A 36 3.02 10.45 3.25
C LYS A 36 3.98 10.23 4.40
N PRO A 37 5.29 10.45 4.18
CA PRO A 37 6.27 10.22 5.24
C PRO A 37 6.13 11.24 6.35
N ASN A 38 6.51 10.83 7.56
CA ASN A 38 6.51 11.74 8.70
C ASN A 38 7.62 12.78 8.59
N ASP A 39 8.73 12.41 7.95
CA ASP A 39 9.86 13.31 7.80
C ASP A 39 9.66 14.16 6.58
N TYR A 40 9.78 15.46 6.77
CA TYR A 40 9.62 16.46 5.71
C TYR A 40 10.57 16.22 4.54
N PHE A 41 11.74 15.62 4.78
CA PHE A 41 12.74 15.41 3.73
C PHE A 41 12.55 14.12 2.93
N ASP A 42 11.69 13.22 3.38
CA ASP A 42 11.43 12.00 2.63
C ASP A 42 10.36 12.25 1.58
N GLU A 43 10.40 11.48 0.50
CA GLU A 43 9.48 11.69 -0.61
C GLU A 43 8.14 10.99 -0.40
N GLU A 44 7.10 11.68 -0.81
CA GLU A 44 5.76 11.10 -0.84
C GLU A 44 5.68 10.12 -1.99
N ILE A 45 5.02 8.98 -1.77
CA ILE A 45 4.82 7.98 -2.81
C ILE A 45 3.36 8.01 -3.20
N ILE A 46 3.10 8.23 -4.49
CA ILE A 46 1.74 8.26 -5.03
C ILE A 46 1.61 7.13 -6.05
N ILE A 47 0.69 6.21 -5.79
CA ILE A 47 0.51 5.02 -6.61
C ILE A 47 -0.88 5.05 -7.24
N PRO A 48 -0.98 5.38 -8.54
CA PRO A 48 -2.28 5.34 -9.23
C PRO A 48 -2.74 3.90 -9.38
N LEU A 49 -3.96 3.62 -8.99
CA LEU A 49 -4.47 2.24 -9.05
C LEU A 49 -4.53 1.71 -10.47
N ASN A 50 -4.70 2.57 -11.47
CA ASN A 50 -4.73 2.11 -12.86
C ASN A 50 -3.36 1.68 -13.38
N ARG A 51 -2.29 1.93 -12.64
CA ARG A 51 -0.96 1.47 -13.00
C ARG A 51 -0.50 0.28 -12.18
N VAL A 52 -1.34 -0.22 -11.30
CA VAL A 52 -1.01 -1.34 -10.44
C VAL A 52 -1.30 -2.64 -11.19
N ALA A 53 -0.37 -3.59 -11.15
CA ALA A 53 -0.57 -4.93 -11.70
C ALA A 53 -1.14 -5.87 -10.66
N LYS A 54 -0.61 -5.85 -9.44
CA LYS A 54 -1.06 -6.72 -8.35
C LYS A 54 -0.87 -6.06 -7.00
N ILE A 55 -1.79 -6.35 -6.09
CA ILE A 55 -1.67 -5.98 -4.69
C ILE A 55 -1.87 -7.23 -3.87
N ARG A 56 -0.97 -7.51 -2.93
CA ARG A 56 -1.06 -8.72 -2.10
C ARG A 56 -0.55 -8.48 -0.70
N GLY A 57 -0.98 -9.32 0.22
CA GLY A 57 -0.43 -9.32 1.57
C GLY A 57 0.70 -10.32 1.66
N VAL A 58 1.77 -9.93 2.32
CA VAL A 58 2.95 -10.78 2.48
C VAL A 58 3.29 -10.83 3.97
N ARG A 59 3.89 -11.91 4.39
CA ARG A 59 4.30 -12.08 5.77
C ARG A 59 5.76 -11.72 5.95
N THR A 60 6.06 -11.12 7.09
CA THR A 60 7.44 -10.84 7.46
C THR A 60 8.08 -12.11 7.99
N LYS A 61 9.30 -12.40 7.55
CA LYS A 61 10.08 -13.52 8.07
C LYS A 61 11.36 -13.01 8.67
N ILE A 62 11.69 -13.51 9.85
CA ILE A 62 12.96 -13.20 10.48
C ILE A 62 13.56 -14.53 10.90
N LEU A 63 14.81 -14.76 10.51
CA LEU A 63 15.55 -16.00 10.84
C LEU A 63 14.76 -17.25 10.44
N GLY A 64 14.08 -17.17 9.30
CA GLY A 64 13.32 -18.30 8.79
C GLY A 64 11.97 -18.53 9.42
N LYS A 65 11.59 -17.70 10.38
CA LYS A 65 10.28 -17.82 11.02
C LYS A 65 9.34 -16.76 10.49
N GLU A 66 8.10 -17.19 10.21
CA GLU A 66 7.06 -16.26 9.85
C GLU A 66 6.56 -15.61 11.10
N LEU A 67 6.70 -14.30 11.19
CA LEU A 67 6.31 -13.59 12.39
C LEU A 67 4.96 -12.94 12.27
N LEU A 68 4.76 -12.13 11.23
CA LEU A 68 3.56 -11.28 11.15
C LEU A 68 3.08 -11.19 9.71
N SER A 69 1.77 -11.15 9.54
CA SER A 69 1.14 -10.86 8.24
C SER A 69 0.93 -9.36 8.21
N ASN A 70 1.95 -8.63 7.80
CA ASN A 70 1.93 -7.18 7.96
C ASN A 70 2.51 -6.39 6.79
N ILE A 71 2.82 -7.03 5.67
CA ILE A 71 3.34 -6.30 4.52
C ILE A 71 2.27 -6.22 3.44
N LEU A 72 2.05 -5.01 2.93
CA LEU A 72 1.23 -4.78 1.76
C LEU A 72 2.18 -4.58 0.59
N GLU A 73 2.15 -5.49 -0.38
CA GLU A 73 3.06 -5.44 -1.51
C GLU A 73 2.30 -5.04 -2.76
N ILE A 74 2.82 -4.08 -3.48
CA ILE A 74 2.19 -3.55 -4.68
C ILE A 74 3.15 -3.66 -5.84
N ASP A 75 2.77 -4.43 -6.86
CA ASP A 75 3.54 -4.55 -8.08
C ASP A 75 2.92 -3.64 -9.12
N MET A 76 3.73 -2.78 -9.71
CA MET A 76 3.28 -1.88 -10.76
C MET A 76 3.40 -2.56 -12.11
N ILE A 77 2.61 -2.10 -13.07
CA ILE A 77 2.69 -2.60 -14.44
C ILE A 77 4.11 -2.42 -14.99
N SER A 78 4.78 -1.35 -14.56
CA SER A 78 6.15 -1.06 -15.00
C SER A 78 7.19 -2.04 -14.46
N GLY A 79 6.82 -2.87 -13.48
CA GLY A 79 7.77 -3.79 -12.83
C GLY A 79 8.28 -3.26 -11.50
N VAL A 80 8.00 -2.02 -11.16
CA VAL A 80 8.40 -1.47 -9.88
C VAL A 80 7.56 -2.11 -8.77
N LYS A 81 8.19 -2.42 -7.64
CA LYS A 81 7.52 -3.05 -6.52
C LYS A 81 7.63 -2.15 -5.30
N TYR A 82 6.50 -1.94 -4.63
CA TYR A 82 6.47 -1.20 -3.39
C TYR A 82 6.06 -2.13 -2.26
N GLN A 83 6.64 -1.94 -1.08
CA GLN A 83 6.25 -2.70 0.10
C GLN A 83 6.03 -1.74 1.25
N PHE A 84 4.92 -1.92 1.96
CA PHE A 84 4.59 -1.10 3.12
C PHE A 84 4.32 -2.02 4.30
N VAL A 85 4.97 -1.74 5.43
CA VAL A 85 4.68 -2.48 6.67
C VAL A 85 3.51 -1.78 7.32
N VAL A 86 2.39 -2.48 7.45
CA VAL A 86 1.14 -1.88 7.92
C VAL A 86 0.64 -2.61 9.15
N ASN A 87 -0.24 -1.98 9.90
CA ASN A 87 -0.99 -2.63 10.96
C ASN A 87 -2.28 -3.16 10.36
N LYS A 88 -2.73 -4.30 10.85
CA LYS A 88 -4.02 -4.88 10.44
C LYS A 88 -4.08 -5.09 8.93
N GLN A 89 -3.13 -5.86 8.43
CA GLN A 89 -3.04 -6.18 7.00
C GLN A 89 -4.37 -6.66 6.43
N LYS A 90 -5.11 -7.48 7.17
CA LYS A 90 -6.37 -8.01 6.68
C LYS A 90 -7.37 -6.90 6.39
N LYS A 91 -7.42 -5.89 7.25
CA LYS A 91 -8.31 -4.76 7.03
C LYS A 91 -7.90 -3.95 5.80
N TRP A 92 -6.61 -3.83 5.57
CA TRP A 92 -6.11 -3.16 4.37
C TRP A 92 -6.51 -3.94 3.12
N LEU A 93 -6.38 -5.27 3.15
CA LEU A 93 -6.74 -6.08 2.00
C LEU A 93 -8.24 -6.05 1.74
N GLU A 94 -9.05 -6.01 2.79
CA GLU A 94 -10.50 -5.88 2.63
C GLU A 94 -10.87 -4.55 1.98
N ALA A 95 -10.25 -3.45 2.43
CA ALA A 95 -10.53 -2.14 1.88
C ALA A 95 -10.07 -2.05 0.43
N VAL A 96 -8.89 -2.58 0.12
CA VAL A 96 -8.36 -2.60 -1.24
C VAL A 96 -9.27 -3.44 -2.13
N SER A 97 -9.72 -4.59 -1.64
CA SER A 97 -10.61 -5.46 -2.40
C SER A 97 -11.89 -4.74 -2.80
N GLU A 98 -12.49 -4.00 -1.87
CA GLU A 98 -13.72 -3.27 -2.16
C GLU A 98 -13.50 -2.21 -3.22
N VAL A 99 -12.38 -1.49 -3.16
CA VAL A 99 -12.08 -0.48 -4.15
C VAL A 99 -11.83 -1.11 -5.51
N LEU A 100 -11.07 -2.19 -5.56
CA LEU A 100 -10.78 -2.85 -6.83
C LEU A 100 -12.03 -3.44 -7.46
N GLU A 101 -12.92 -4.02 -6.64
CA GLU A 101 -14.18 -4.54 -7.16
C GLU A 101 -15.04 -3.42 -7.72
N SER A 102 -15.10 -2.30 -7.04
CA SER A 102 -15.85 -1.16 -7.49
C SER A 102 -15.31 -0.62 -8.82
N ARG A 103 -14.03 -0.77 -9.07
CA ARG A 103 -13.40 -0.35 -10.31
C ARG A 103 -13.45 -1.40 -11.41
N GLY A 104 -13.95 -2.60 -11.11
CA GLY A 104 -13.93 -3.69 -12.09
C GLY A 104 -12.54 -4.30 -12.26
N GLU A 105 -11.70 -4.18 -11.24
CA GLU A 105 -10.31 -4.62 -11.30
C GLU A 105 -9.96 -5.62 -10.21
N ALA A 106 -10.92 -6.43 -9.80
CA ALA A 106 -10.72 -7.37 -8.70
C ALA A 106 -9.58 -8.36 -8.96
N GLU A 107 -9.24 -8.58 -10.23
CA GLU A 107 -8.17 -9.51 -10.56
C GLU A 107 -6.80 -9.01 -10.11
N LYS A 108 -6.68 -7.72 -9.75
CA LYS A 108 -5.40 -7.18 -9.27
C LYS A 108 -5.07 -7.62 -7.86
N LEU A 109 -6.07 -8.11 -7.12
CA LEU A 109 -5.83 -8.61 -5.78
C LEU A 109 -5.28 -10.02 -5.89
N GLY A 110 -4.07 -10.21 -5.43
CA GLY A 110 -3.41 -11.47 -5.63
C GLY A 110 -3.06 -12.24 -4.40
#